data_f3f3ed5aa2415d9a9f61f8605817b1e9
#
_entry.id   f3f3ed5aa2415d9a9f61f8605817b1e9
#
_cell.length_a   1.000
_cell.length_b   1.000
_cell.length_c   1.000
_cell.angle_alpha   90.00
_cell.angle_beta   90.00
_cell.angle_gamma   90.00
#
_symmetry.space_group_name_H-M   'P 1'
#
loop_
_entity.id
_entity.type
_entity.pdbx_description
1 polymer ?
#
loop_
_entity_poly.entity_id
_entity_poly.type
_entity_poly.pdbx_seq_one_letter_code
_entity_poly.pdbx_strand_id
1 'polypeptide(L)'
;MKKTLRSLKLACLAAVSMLVVSCGGSADYRNFLPADSFMTMSVNPASLLQKSDAGDIGQHPLFIRLKAELDKAEGITAEEKEYLLALLKNPCESGVDLKKDLFFFMSMDGAMQSPNVRGGMLLPVGDKAKLDALLARIGEKSGIAPRHEGGVSVIALGEDSSVSGLCAYNDVAVMLYFAQGSPESAIDAVKKLFAQKCGESLMGDKVVADQLSEKNDINMVMVYSALASMLDSNPMVGSMPMMDALKGATLASSVNFEKGRIVCDAAMSYKDKESEQKMMDFYAYVKPQTGALLRYVPRNTIGAMAYGLNGEKMYSVFSAMPGYGMLMANPMVKQVMDAFSGDCVISFSGMTADGQYPVCLLYTS
;
A
#
# COMPACT_ATOMS: atom_id res chain seq x y z
N MET A 1 28.29 -28.31 46.73
CA MET A 1 28.17 -28.29 45.25
C MET A 1 26.75 -28.36 44.71
N LYS A 2 25.79 -29.12 45.23
CA LYS A 2 24.42 -29.20 44.65
C LYS A 2 23.53 -27.94 44.91
N LYS A 3 23.81 -27.12 45.94
CA LYS A 3 23.06 -25.88 46.23
C LYS A 3 23.48 -24.70 45.35
N THR A 4 24.75 -24.59 44.97
CA THR A 4 25.27 -23.53 44.11
C THR A 4 24.84 -23.70 42.65
N LEU A 5 24.62 -24.94 42.18
CA LEU A 5 24.13 -25.20 40.83
C LEU A 5 22.64 -24.87 40.67
N ARG A 6 21.84 -24.98 41.73
CA ARG A 6 20.40 -24.58 41.70
C ARG A 6 20.21 -23.07 41.71
N SER A 7 21.05 -22.35 42.46
CA SER A 7 21.00 -20.88 42.47
C SER A 7 21.46 -20.27 41.14
N LEU A 8 22.45 -20.91 40.45
CA LEU A 8 22.90 -20.47 39.13
C LEU A 8 21.84 -20.70 38.05
N LYS A 9 21.11 -21.83 38.08
CA LYS A 9 20.00 -22.12 37.15
C LYS A 9 18.81 -21.18 37.37
N LEU A 10 18.51 -20.82 38.65
CA LEU A 10 17.46 -19.83 38.94
C LEU A 10 17.86 -18.42 38.51
N ALA A 11 19.14 -18.05 38.66
CA ALA A 11 19.68 -16.77 38.22
C ALA A 11 19.68 -16.66 36.67
N CYS A 12 20.03 -17.74 35.96
CA CYS A 12 19.94 -17.79 34.51
C CYS A 12 18.48 -17.76 34.00
N LEU A 13 17.55 -18.45 34.70
CA LEU A 13 16.12 -18.37 34.34
C LEU A 13 15.54 -16.98 34.63
N ALA A 14 15.95 -16.32 35.74
CA ALA A 14 15.57 -14.94 36.04
C ALA A 14 16.18 -13.95 35.07
N ALA A 15 17.43 -14.15 34.61
CA ALA A 15 18.07 -13.32 33.60
C ALA A 15 17.42 -13.50 32.22
N VAL A 16 17.02 -14.73 31.82
CA VAL A 16 16.27 -14.99 30.56
C VAL A 16 14.85 -14.42 30.67
N SER A 17 14.17 -14.50 31.81
CA SER A 17 12.86 -13.85 31.99
C SER A 17 12.96 -12.32 32.06
N MET A 18 14.06 -11.73 32.52
CA MET A 18 14.30 -10.27 32.44
C MET A 18 14.67 -9.80 31.04
N LEU A 19 15.26 -10.65 30.19
CA LEU A 19 15.49 -10.34 28.78
C LEU A 19 14.20 -10.37 27.95
N VAL A 20 13.18 -11.08 28.41
CA VAL A 20 11.83 -11.09 27.75
C VAL A 20 10.95 -9.92 28.28
N VAL A 21 11.29 -9.29 29.41
CA VAL A 21 10.56 -8.14 30.00
C VAL A 21 11.24 -6.80 29.68
N SER A 22 12.45 -6.82 29.08
CA SER A 22 13.16 -5.59 28.67
C SER A 22 12.82 -5.18 27.22
N CYS A 23 11.61 -5.44 26.72
CA CYS A 23 10.99 -4.68 25.64
C CYS A 23 10.22 -3.48 26.21
N GLY A 24 10.90 -2.67 27.00
CA GLY A 24 10.53 -1.29 27.32
C GLY A 24 10.95 -0.33 26.21
N GLY A 25 10.94 -0.78 24.95
CA GLY A 25 10.94 0.08 23.79
C GLY A 25 9.53 0.62 23.61
N SER A 26 9.38 1.90 23.26
CA SER A 26 8.12 2.49 22.81
C SER A 26 7.41 1.50 21.88
N ALA A 27 6.12 1.26 22.09
CA ALA A 27 5.36 0.32 21.26
C ALA A 27 5.60 0.66 19.78
N ASP A 28 5.93 -0.34 18.98
CA ASP A 28 6.13 -0.11 17.55
C ASP A 28 4.79 0.29 16.92
N TYR A 29 4.70 1.53 16.45
CA TYR A 29 3.47 2.06 15.85
C TYR A 29 2.96 1.22 14.69
N ARG A 30 3.84 0.50 13.99
CA ARG A 30 3.48 -0.40 12.88
C ARG A 30 2.57 -1.55 13.34
N ASN A 31 2.59 -1.88 14.62
CA ASN A 31 1.68 -2.88 15.18
C ASN A 31 0.21 -2.45 15.13
N PHE A 32 -0.07 -1.18 14.86
CA PHE A 32 -1.44 -0.69 14.69
C PHE A 32 -2.00 -0.88 13.28
N LEU A 33 -1.21 -1.42 12.33
CA LEU A 33 -1.68 -1.76 11.00
C LEU A 33 -2.64 -2.97 11.08
N PRO A 34 -3.83 -2.87 10.46
CA PRO A 34 -4.81 -3.97 10.49
C PRO A 34 -4.28 -5.24 9.84
N ALA A 35 -4.43 -6.40 10.51
CA ALA A 35 -4.00 -7.69 9.98
C ALA A 35 -4.73 -8.11 8.70
N ASP A 36 -5.93 -7.59 8.48
CA ASP A 36 -6.78 -7.85 7.33
C ASP A 36 -6.59 -6.85 6.17
N SER A 37 -5.53 -6.04 6.23
CA SER A 37 -5.20 -5.13 5.13
C SER A 37 -4.83 -5.92 3.88
N PHE A 38 -5.58 -5.70 2.79
CA PHE A 38 -5.23 -6.29 1.50
C PHE A 38 -4.14 -5.48 0.79
N MET A 39 -4.05 -4.18 1.06
CA MET A 39 -3.01 -3.30 0.52
C MET A 39 -2.44 -2.42 1.63
N THR A 40 -1.12 -2.38 1.70
CA THR A 40 -0.40 -1.48 2.60
C THR A 40 0.78 -0.89 1.86
N MET A 41 0.95 0.41 1.98
CA MET A 41 2.05 1.16 1.39
C MET A 41 2.79 1.90 2.49
N SER A 42 4.11 1.79 2.53
CA SER A 42 4.97 2.67 3.32
C SER A 42 5.63 3.71 2.43
N VAL A 43 5.76 4.91 2.95
CA VAL A 43 6.46 6.03 2.29
C VAL A 43 7.50 6.55 3.25
N ASN A 44 8.74 6.71 2.78
CA ASN A 44 9.85 7.27 3.55
C ASN A 44 10.00 8.77 3.24
N PRO A 45 9.46 9.68 4.07
CA PRO A 45 9.50 11.11 3.80
C PRO A 45 10.93 11.66 3.81
N ALA A 46 11.78 11.15 4.71
CA ALA A 46 13.15 11.62 4.84
C ALA A 46 13.96 11.34 3.55
N SER A 47 13.81 10.13 2.98
CA SER A 47 14.46 9.77 1.71
C SER A 47 13.94 10.62 0.55
N LEU A 48 12.62 10.80 0.46
CA LEU A 48 12.01 11.60 -0.60
C LEU A 48 12.44 13.06 -0.51
N LEU A 49 12.46 13.64 0.68
CA LEU A 49 12.94 15.02 0.90
C LEU A 49 14.41 15.18 0.53
N GLN A 50 15.24 14.21 0.91
CA GLN A 50 16.68 14.23 0.54
C GLN A 50 16.90 14.18 -0.98
N LYS A 51 16.08 13.39 -1.69
CA LYS A 51 16.20 13.17 -3.14
C LYS A 51 15.52 14.27 -3.98
N SER A 52 14.61 15.03 -3.39
CA SER A 52 13.83 16.05 -4.11
C SER A 52 14.63 17.29 -4.50
N ASP A 53 15.88 17.42 -4.02
CA ASP A 53 16.73 18.63 -4.19
C ASP A 53 16.00 19.94 -3.81
N ALA A 54 15.04 19.82 -2.92
CA ALA A 54 14.19 20.91 -2.44
C ALA A 54 14.97 21.76 -1.44
N GLY A 55 15.93 22.57 -1.93
CA GLY A 55 16.69 23.50 -1.09
C GLY A 55 15.80 24.49 -0.33
N ASP A 56 14.75 24.98 -0.97
CA ASP A 56 13.69 25.77 -0.34
C ASP A 56 12.33 25.20 -0.76
N ILE A 57 11.67 24.49 0.15
CA ILE A 57 10.32 23.94 -0.05
C ILE A 57 9.34 25.03 -0.52
N GLY A 58 9.50 26.28 -0.08
CA GLY A 58 8.66 27.40 -0.49
C GLY A 58 8.72 27.73 -1.99
N GLN A 59 9.77 27.32 -2.68
CA GLN A 59 9.97 27.49 -4.12
C GLN A 59 9.59 26.25 -4.94
N HIS A 60 9.31 25.13 -4.27
CA HIS A 60 8.96 23.90 -4.95
C HIS A 60 7.60 24.03 -5.67
N PRO A 61 7.47 23.61 -6.95
CA PRO A 61 6.24 23.76 -7.73
C PRO A 61 4.98 23.21 -7.04
N LEU A 62 5.12 22.10 -6.31
CA LEU A 62 4.02 21.51 -5.53
C LEU A 62 3.58 22.43 -4.38
N PHE A 63 4.53 23.04 -3.66
CA PHE A 63 4.22 23.98 -2.59
C PHE A 63 3.52 25.23 -3.13
N ILE A 64 4.00 25.76 -4.25
CA ILE A 64 3.38 26.93 -4.93
C ILE A 64 1.93 26.60 -5.33
N ARG A 65 1.70 25.40 -5.85
CA ARG A 65 0.36 24.93 -6.23
C ARG A 65 -0.55 24.75 -5.02
N LEU A 66 -0.07 24.10 -3.96
CA LEU A 66 -0.81 23.95 -2.70
C LEU A 66 -1.14 25.28 -2.06
N LYS A 67 -0.20 26.22 -2.07
CA LYS A 67 -0.47 27.60 -1.61
C LYS A 67 -1.55 28.26 -2.43
N ALA A 68 -1.49 28.17 -3.75
CA ALA A 68 -2.53 28.77 -4.62
C ALA A 68 -3.93 28.17 -4.39
N GLU A 69 -4.02 26.86 -4.12
CA GLU A 69 -5.29 26.22 -3.77
C GLU A 69 -5.76 26.64 -2.36
N LEU A 70 -4.84 26.74 -1.39
CA LEU A 70 -5.17 27.21 -0.05
C LEU A 70 -5.62 28.67 -0.04
N ASP A 71 -5.04 29.53 -0.89
CA ASP A 71 -5.43 30.92 -1.02
C ASP A 71 -6.88 31.06 -1.55
N LYS A 72 -7.33 30.14 -2.41
CA LYS A 72 -8.70 30.08 -2.93
C LYS A 72 -9.70 29.46 -1.97
N ALA A 73 -9.25 28.73 -0.95
CA ALA A 73 -10.13 28.02 -0.03
C ALA A 73 -10.99 29.01 0.76
N GLU A 74 -12.31 28.87 0.66
CA GLU A 74 -13.30 29.63 1.42
C GLU A 74 -13.45 29.04 2.83
N GLY A 75 -13.82 29.88 3.81
CA GLY A 75 -14.05 29.45 5.19
C GLY A 75 -12.79 29.29 6.03
N ILE A 76 -11.59 29.51 5.47
CA ILE A 76 -10.31 29.49 6.19
C ILE A 76 -9.81 30.94 6.34
N THR A 77 -9.53 31.37 7.56
CA THR A 77 -9.02 32.72 7.84
C THR A 77 -7.59 32.90 7.33
N ALA A 78 -7.16 34.15 7.15
CA ALA A 78 -5.78 34.45 6.74
C ALA A 78 -4.73 33.87 7.70
N GLU A 79 -4.99 33.95 9.02
CA GLU A 79 -4.13 33.39 10.07
C GLU A 79 -4.02 31.87 9.97
N GLU A 80 -5.11 31.19 9.67
CA GLU A 80 -5.12 29.73 9.47
C GLU A 80 -4.36 29.32 8.21
N LYS A 81 -4.53 30.06 7.13
CA LYS A 81 -3.78 29.84 5.89
C LYS A 81 -2.28 29.98 6.14
N GLU A 82 -1.87 31.01 6.86
CA GLU A 82 -0.48 31.24 7.23
C GLU A 82 0.07 30.12 8.12
N TYR A 83 -0.70 29.67 9.12
CA TYR A 83 -0.32 28.55 9.97
C TYR A 83 -0.16 27.24 9.19
N LEU A 84 -1.11 26.90 8.31
CA LEU A 84 -1.01 25.73 7.45
C LEU A 84 0.19 25.78 6.50
N LEU A 85 0.48 26.98 5.96
CA LEU A 85 1.67 27.17 5.12
C LEU A 85 2.98 27.03 5.93
N ALA A 86 2.98 27.47 7.20
CA ALA A 86 4.12 27.28 8.10
C ALA A 86 4.35 25.78 8.40
N LEU A 87 3.29 25.02 8.65
CA LEU A 87 3.36 23.55 8.82
C LEU A 87 3.84 22.85 7.55
N LEU A 88 3.39 23.28 6.37
CA LEU A 88 3.84 22.73 5.09
C LEU A 88 5.33 23.01 4.85
N LYS A 89 5.83 24.16 5.29
CA LYS A 89 7.27 24.52 5.21
C LYS A 89 8.13 23.75 6.21
N ASN A 90 7.60 23.52 7.39
CA ASN A 90 8.26 22.78 8.46
C ASN A 90 7.32 21.73 9.06
N PRO A 91 7.11 20.59 8.36
CA PRO A 91 6.17 19.56 8.81
C PRO A 91 6.51 18.94 10.18
N CYS A 92 7.76 19.06 10.66
CA CYS A 92 8.15 18.60 11.99
C CYS A 92 7.45 19.38 13.14
N GLU A 93 6.89 20.57 12.85
CA GLU A 93 6.09 21.32 13.83
C GLU A 93 4.70 20.70 14.05
N SER A 94 4.27 19.74 13.23
CA SER A 94 3.06 18.96 13.45
C SER A 94 3.14 17.97 14.61
N GLY A 95 4.35 17.67 15.10
CA GLY A 95 4.61 16.61 16.08
C GLY A 95 4.74 15.21 15.47
N VAL A 96 4.61 15.05 14.16
CA VAL A 96 4.84 13.78 13.43
C VAL A 96 6.34 13.56 13.23
N ASP A 97 6.81 12.32 13.40
CA ASP A 97 8.21 11.94 13.17
C ASP A 97 8.41 11.56 11.68
N LEU A 98 8.77 12.51 10.87
CA LEU A 98 9.04 12.31 9.44
C LEU A 98 10.37 11.62 9.12
N LYS A 99 11.14 11.20 10.13
CA LYS A 99 12.31 10.33 9.97
C LYS A 99 11.93 8.86 9.88
N LYS A 100 10.68 8.53 10.25
CA LYS A 100 10.10 7.21 10.14
C LYS A 100 9.12 7.16 8.97
N ASP A 101 8.81 5.96 8.54
CA ASP A 101 7.88 5.74 7.44
C ASP A 101 6.44 6.10 7.82
N LEU A 102 5.70 6.62 6.85
CA LEU A 102 4.27 6.81 6.93
C LEU A 102 3.59 5.64 6.23
N PHE A 103 2.48 5.13 6.80
CA PHE A 103 1.76 4.01 6.22
C PHE A 103 0.39 4.43 5.73
N PHE A 104 0.01 3.91 4.57
CA PHE A 104 -1.34 3.91 4.05
C PHE A 104 -1.80 2.45 4.02
N PHE A 105 -3.01 2.18 4.46
CA PHE A 105 -3.56 0.85 4.47
C PHE A 105 -5.00 0.84 3.98
N MET A 106 -5.41 -0.27 3.41
CA MET A 106 -6.77 -0.50 2.96
C MET A 106 -7.17 -1.95 3.22
N SER A 107 -8.30 -2.14 3.85
CA SER A 107 -8.96 -3.43 4.07
C SER A 107 -10.28 -3.45 3.32
N MET A 108 -10.64 -4.60 2.81
CA MET A 108 -11.86 -4.79 2.04
C MET A 108 -12.46 -6.16 2.34
N ASP A 109 -13.75 -6.19 2.65
CA ASP A 109 -14.50 -7.44 2.86
C ASP A 109 -15.92 -7.34 2.27
N GLY A 110 -16.74 -8.35 2.51
CA GLY A 110 -18.11 -8.40 1.99
C GLY A 110 -18.21 -8.99 0.59
N ALA A 111 -19.31 -8.68 -0.09
CA ALA A 111 -19.54 -9.16 -1.46
C ALA A 111 -18.90 -8.24 -2.49
N MET A 112 -18.44 -8.81 -3.61
CA MET A 112 -17.81 -8.05 -4.70
C MET A 112 -18.70 -6.92 -5.25
N GLN A 113 -20.02 -7.10 -5.24
CA GLN A 113 -21.00 -6.11 -5.71
C GLN A 113 -21.25 -4.98 -4.69
N SER A 114 -20.93 -5.22 -3.43
CA SER A 114 -21.10 -4.26 -2.34
C SER A 114 -19.98 -4.46 -1.31
N PRO A 115 -18.75 -4.06 -1.65
CA PRO A 115 -17.62 -4.22 -0.74
C PRO A 115 -17.72 -3.25 0.43
N ASN A 116 -17.39 -3.74 1.61
CA ASN A 116 -17.16 -2.90 2.78
C ASN A 116 -15.68 -2.49 2.80
N VAL A 117 -15.42 -1.22 2.56
CA VAL A 117 -14.06 -0.68 2.46
C VAL A 117 -13.71 0.09 3.73
N ARG A 118 -12.55 -0.22 4.29
CA ARG A 118 -11.93 0.49 5.40
C ARG A 118 -10.52 0.87 4.99
N GLY A 119 -10.04 1.98 5.49
CA GLY A 119 -8.68 2.38 5.19
C GLY A 119 -8.21 3.53 6.03
N GLY A 120 -6.96 3.88 5.87
CA GLY A 120 -6.42 4.99 6.63
C GLY A 120 -4.96 5.26 6.38
N MET A 121 -4.46 6.17 7.19
CA MET A 121 -3.06 6.57 7.24
C MET A 121 -2.57 6.45 8.68
N LEU A 122 -1.39 5.88 8.86
CA LEU A 122 -0.73 5.73 10.15
C LEU A 122 0.57 6.53 10.16
N LEU A 123 0.69 7.44 11.11
CA LEU A 123 1.79 8.38 11.24
C LEU A 123 2.45 8.19 12.60
N PRO A 124 3.79 8.11 12.69
CA PRO A 124 4.49 8.02 13.98
C PRO A 124 4.51 9.37 14.69
N VAL A 125 4.33 9.37 16.01
CA VAL A 125 4.48 10.56 16.85
C VAL A 125 5.96 10.74 17.22
N GLY A 126 6.47 11.94 16.99
CA GLY A 126 7.82 12.35 17.37
C GLY A 126 7.83 13.33 18.55
N ASP A 127 6.84 14.23 18.59
CA ASP A 127 6.68 15.22 19.64
C ASP A 127 5.19 15.34 20.02
N LYS A 128 4.83 14.66 21.10
CA LYS A 128 3.45 14.65 21.61
C LYS A 128 2.93 16.05 21.96
N ALA A 129 3.78 16.91 22.51
CA ALA A 129 3.35 18.25 22.91
C ALA A 129 2.98 19.12 21.71
N LYS A 130 3.76 19.03 20.62
CA LYS A 130 3.42 19.71 19.35
C LYS A 130 2.17 19.15 18.72
N LEU A 131 2.01 17.81 18.75
CA LEU A 131 0.80 17.16 18.23
C LEU A 131 -0.44 17.62 19.01
N ASP A 132 -0.39 17.63 20.34
CA ASP A 132 -1.50 18.06 21.18
C ASP A 132 -1.86 19.54 20.92
N ALA A 133 -0.87 20.40 20.76
CA ALA A 133 -1.09 21.81 20.43
C ALA A 133 -1.77 21.99 19.07
N LEU A 134 -1.32 21.22 18.05
CA LEU A 134 -1.95 21.20 16.73
C LEU A 134 -3.42 20.76 16.81
N LEU A 135 -3.67 19.62 17.45
CA LEU A 135 -5.01 19.05 17.56
C LEU A 135 -5.95 19.88 18.41
N ALA A 136 -5.45 20.51 19.50
CA ALA A 136 -6.22 21.47 20.30
C ALA A 136 -6.65 22.68 19.44
N ARG A 137 -5.73 23.23 18.66
CA ARG A 137 -6.05 24.36 17.75
C ARG A 137 -7.11 23.98 16.70
N ILE A 138 -7.02 22.76 16.15
CA ILE A 138 -8.02 22.24 15.22
C ILE A 138 -9.37 22.06 15.94
N GLY A 139 -9.36 21.50 17.14
CA GLY A 139 -10.56 21.27 17.96
C GLY A 139 -11.27 22.57 18.37
N GLU A 140 -10.54 23.57 18.81
CA GLU A 140 -11.09 24.90 19.15
C GLU A 140 -11.83 25.55 17.94
N LYS A 141 -11.27 25.40 16.75
CA LYS A 141 -11.80 25.98 15.52
C LYS A 141 -13.00 25.19 14.96
N SER A 142 -12.94 23.87 15.02
CA SER A 142 -14.01 22.99 14.51
C SER A 142 -15.16 22.82 15.53
N GLY A 143 -14.96 23.22 16.79
CA GLY A 143 -15.92 22.95 17.88
C GLY A 143 -15.97 21.46 18.26
N ILE A 144 -15.01 20.65 17.82
CA ILE A 144 -14.96 19.19 18.05
C ILE A 144 -13.91 18.91 19.14
N ALA A 145 -14.37 18.44 20.30
CA ALA A 145 -13.49 18.02 21.38
C ALA A 145 -13.08 16.55 21.20
N PRO A 146 -11.78 16.19 21.45
CA PRO A 146 -11.37 14.81 21.44
C PRO A 146 -12.06 14.03 22.56
N ARG A 147 -12.49 12.80 22.26
CA ARG A 147 -12.95 11.82 23.22
C ARG A 147 -11.74 10.98 23.67
N HIS A 148 -11.54 10.83 25.00
CA HIS A 148 -10.47 10.01 25.54
C HIS A 148 -11.03 8.67 26.00
N GLU A 149 -10.70 7.60 25.30
CA GLU A 149 -11.22 6.26 25.57
C GLU A 149 -10.11 5.20 25.46
N GLY A 150 -9.89 4.43 26.55
CA GLY A 150 -8.99 3.28 26.50
C GLY A 150 -7.54 3.60 26.13
N GLY A 151 -7.02 4.77 26.49
CA GLY A 151 -5.65 5.20 26.18
C GLY A 151 -5.46 5.77 24.78
N VAL A 152 -6.55 5.99 24.05
CA VAL A 152 -6.58 6.61 22.72
C VAL A 152 -7.48 7.84 22.76
N SER A 153 -7.04 8.91 22.13
CA SER A 153 -7.86 10.10 21.90
C SER A 153 -8.43 10.04 20.49
N VAL A 154 -9.73 10.30 20.33
CA VAL A 154 -10.45 10.20 19.06
C VAL A 154 -11.17 11.51 18.76
N ILE A 155 -11.01 12.00 17.53
CA ILE A 155 -11.69 13.16 16.95
C ILE A 155 -12.48 12.69 15.75
N ALA A 156 -13.79 12.96 15.69
CA ALA A 156 -14.58 12.71 14.48
C ALA A 156 -14.25 13.76 13.41
N LEU A 157 -13.98 13.33 12.18
CA LEU A 157 -13.59 14.22 11.06
C LEU A 157 -14.78 14.62 10.17
N GLY A 158 -15.98 14.22 10.51
CA GLY A 158 -17.22 14.49 9.80
C GLY A 158 -18.12 13.26 9.81
N GLU A 159 -19.40 13.52 9.75
CA GLU A 159 -20.45 12.50 9.65
C GLU A 159 -21.14 12.68 8.30
N ASP A 160 -20.65 12.02 7.27
CA ASP A 160 -21.51 11.73 6.12
C ASP A 160 -22.23 10.41 6.43
N SER A 161 -23.48 10.30 6.06
CA SER A 161 -24.39 9.20 6.48
C SER A 161 -23.91 7.79 6.10
N SER A 162 -22.86 7.67 5.30
CA SER A 162 -22.35 6.40 4.78
C SER A 162 -20.89 6.08 5.18
N VAL A 163 -20.09 7.08 5.52
CA VAL A 163 -18.67 6.92 5.83
C VAL A 163 -18.30 7.70 7.08
N SER A 164 -17.73 7.02 8.05
CA SER A 164 -17.18 7.63 9.27
C SER A 164 -15.69 7.87 9.12
N GLY A 165 -15.26 9.12 9.30
CA GLY A 165 -13.87 9.54 9.35
C GLY A 165 -13.45 9.85 10.78
N LEU A 166 -12.30 9.32 11.22
CA LEU A 166 -11.75 9.52 12.55
C LEU A 166 -10.27 9.92 12.48
N CYS A 167 -9.86 10.82 13.39
CA CYS A 167 -8.47 11.00 13.76
C CYS A 167 -8.29 10.43 15.18
N ALA A 168 -7.53 9.33 15.30
CA ALA A 168 -7.23 8.71 16.57
C ALA A 168 -5.74 8.82 16.85
N TYR A 169 -5.35 9.06 18.11
CA TYR A 169 -3.95 9.25 18.45
C TYR A 169 -3.63 8.89 19.90
N ASN A 170 -2.38 8.54 20.12
CA ASN A 170 -1.77 8.36 21.44
C ASN A 170 -0.34 8.90 21.44
N ASP A 171 0.50 8.50 22.39
CA ASP A 171 1.91 8.93 22.49
C ASP A 171 2.80 8.32 21.41
N VAL A 172 2.32 7.32 20.65
CA VAL A 172 3.11 6.52 19.71
C VAL A 172 2.76 6.82 18.26
N ALA A 173 1.46 7.00 17.97
CA ALA A 173 0.97 7.18 16.60
C ALA A 173 -0.26 8.08 16.51
N VAL A 174 -0.46 8.61 15.29
CA VAL A 174 -1.71 9.19 14.81
C VAL A 174 -2.24 8.29 13.70
N MET A 175 -3.52 7.97 13.75
CA MET A 175 -4.23 7.23 12.71
C MET A 175 -5.38 8.07 12.17
N LEU A 176 -5.36 8.35 10.88
CA LEU A 176 -6.54 8.80 10.15
C LEU A 176 -7.25 7.55 9.65
N TYR A 177 -8.49 7.32 10.05
CA TYR A 177 -9.23 6.10 9.76
C TYR A 177 -10.56 6.42 9.12
N PHE A 178 -10.89 5.70 8.07
CA PHE A 178 -12.14 5.83 7.34
C PHE A 178 -12.78 4.44 7.19
N ALA A 179 -14.06 4.34 7.52
CA ALA A 179 -14.82 3.11 7.40
C ALA A 179 -16.28 3.40 7.05
N GLN A 180 -16.92 2.47 6.35
CA GLN A 180 -18.38 2.47 6.22
C GLN A 180 -19.02 2.08 7.56
N GLY A 181 -20.14 2.70 7.87
CA GLY A 181 -20.90 2.43 9.10
C GLY A 181 -20.92 3.58 10.10
N SER A 182 -21.32 3.28 11.33
CA SER A 182 -21.48 4.29 12.37
C SER A 182 -20.15 4.75 12.96
N PRO A 183 -20.08 6.00 13.47
CA PRO A 183 -18.90 6.50 14.17
C PRO A 183 -18.48 5.62 15.35
N GLU A 184 -19.44 5.09 16.10
CA GLU A 184 -19.16 4.23 17.26
C GLU A 184 -18.47 2.93 16.82
N SER A 185 -18.91 2.31 15.72
CA SER A 185 -18.24 1.11 15.19
C SER A 185 -16.81 1.39 14.71
N ALA A 186 -16.58 2.57 14.12
CA ALA A 186 -15.26 3.02 13.71
C ALA A 186 -14.35 3.30 14.92
N ILE A 187 -14.89 3.92 15.99
CA ILE A 187 -14.17 4.16 17.25
C ILE A 187 -13.75 2.82 17.89
N ASP A 188 -14.65 1.85 17.97
CA ASP A 188 -14.33 0.53 18.52
C ASP A 188 -13.29 -0.23 17.68
N ALA A 189 -13.35 -0.10 16.35
CA ALA A 189 -12.34 -0.66 15.47
C ALA A 189 -10.95 -0.05 15.75
N VAL A 190 -10.85 1.27 15.80
CA VAL A 190 -9.60 1.98 16.06
C VAL A 190 -9.05 1.63 17.43
N LYS A 191 -9.87 1.57 18.49
CA LYS A 191 -9.45 1.14 19.83
C LYS A 191 -8.80 -0.24 19.82
N LYS A 192 -9.37 -1.19 19.07
CA LYS A 192 -8.80 -2.53 18.89
C LYS A 192 -7.43 -2.47 18.19
N LEU A 193 -7.32 -1.65 17.11
CA LEU A 193 -6.05 -1.48 16.40
C LEU A 193 -4.95 -0.94 17.30
N PHE A 194 -5.24 0.06 18.15
CA PHE A 194 -4.27 0.63 19.07
C PHE A 194 -3.92 -0.29 20.25
N ALA A 195 -4.74 -1.30 20.54
CA ALA A 195 -4.51 -2.28 21.60
C ALA A 195 -3.81 -3.56 21.10
N GLN A 196 -3.74 -3.81 19.80
CA GLN A 196 -3.21 -5.05 19.24
C GLN A 196 -1.70 -5.18 19.39
N LYS A 197 -1.23 -6.43 19.47
CA LYS A 197 0.18 -6.78 19.53
C LYS A 197 0.70 -7.14 18.14
N CYS A 198 2.03 -7.23 17.99
CA CYS A 198 2.67 -7.56 16.72
C CYS A 198 2.06 -8.81 16.05
N GLY A 199 1.86 -9.90 16.78
CA GLY A 199 1.29 -11.13 16.21
C GLY A 199 -0.20 -11.04 15.82
N GLU A 200 -0.91 -9.99 16.24
CA GLU A 200 -2.30 -9.70 15.93
C GLU A 200 -2.44 -8.66 14.82
N SER A 201 -1.33 -8.06 14.40
CA SER A 201 -1.24 -7.01 13.39
C SER A 201 -0.74 -7.56 12.05
N LEU A 202 -0.79 -6.72 11.03
CA LEU A 202 -0.19 -7.01 9.72
C LEU A 202 1.30 -7.34 9.82
N MET A 203 2.01 -6.74 10.79
CA MET A 203 3.44 -7.00 11.05
C MET A 203 3.73 -8.38 11.64
N GLY A 204 2.70 -9.15 12.00
CA GLY A 204 2.80 -10.57 12.36
C GLY A 204 3.11 -11.48 11.17
N ASP A 205 2.79 -11.07 9.96
CA ASP A 205 3.21 -11.77 8.73
C ASP A 205 4.65 -11.39 8.39
N LYS A 206 5.54 -12.41 8.39
CA LYS A 206 6.97 -12.18 8.16
C LYS A 206 7.27 -11.61 6.78
N VAL A 207 6.59 -12.06 5.73
CA VAL A 207 6.81 -11.58 4.35
C VAL A 207 6.45 -10.11 4.24
N VAL A 208 5.32 -9.73 4.83
CA VAL A 208 4.86 -8.34 4.87
C VAL A 208 5.79 -7.47 5.71
N ALA A 209 6.17 -7.94 6.91
CA ALA A 209 7.03 -7.21 7.82
C ALA A 209 8.42 -6.96 7.22
N ASP A 210 9.01 -7.97 6.57
CA ASP A 210 10.31 -7.86 5.90
C ASP A 210 10.22 -6.80 4.79
N GLN A 211 9.22 -6.87 3.90
CA GLN A 211 9.05 -5.90 2.81
C GLN A 211 8.82 -4.47 3.30
N LEU A 212 7.92 -4.27 4.27
CA LEU A 212 7.62 -2.95 4.80
C LEU A 212 8.75 -2.36 5.67
N SER A 213 9.76 -3.17 6.01
CA SER A 213 10.96 -2.75 6.75
C SER A 213 12.15 -2.44 5.83
N GLU A 214 12.04 -2.70 4.54
CA GLU A 214 13.09 -2.35 3.57
C GLU A 214 13.23 -0.84 3.41
N LYS A 215 14.49 -0.40 3.24
CA LYS A 215 14.83 1.03 3.11
C LYS A 215 14.66 1.50 1.66
N ASN A 216 13.44 1.48 1.17
CA ASN A 216 13.07 2.06 -0.12
C ASN A 216 12.36 3.41 0.09
N ASP A 217 12.18 4.18 -0.98
CA ASP A 217 11.39 5.42 -0.92
C ASP A 217 9.91 5.13 -0.68
N ILE A 218 9.43 4.09 -1.34
CA ILE A 218 8.07 3.57 -1.18
C ILE A 218 8.14 2.05 -1.20
N ASN A 219 7.49 1.39 -0.23
CA ASN A 219 7.19 -0.03 -0.29
C ASN A 219 5.68 -0.22 -0.41
N MET A 220 5.24 -1.25 -1.11
CA MET A 220 3.84 -1.64 -1.19
C MET A 220 3.73 -3.16 -1.08
N VAL A 221 2.76 -3.59 -0.31
CA VAL A 221 2.39 -5.00 -0.19
C VAL A 221 0.90 -5.16 -0.47
N MET A 222 0.57 -6.16 -1.29
CA MET A 222 -0.82 -6.59 -1.52
C MET A 222 -0.97 -8.04 -1.09
N VAL A 223 -1.80 -8.27 -0.08
CA VAL A 223 -2.07 -9.58 0.52
C VAL A 223 -3.39 -10.09 -0.04
N TYR A 224 -3.34 -10.91 -1.09
CA TYR A 224 -4.55 -11.36 -1.79
C TYR A 224 -5.43 -12.29 -0.97
N SER A 225 -4.87 -12.99 0.04
CA SER A 225 -5.68 -13.81 0.96
C SER A 225 -6.70 -12.98 1.75
N ALA A 226 -6.43 -11.69 1.98
CA ALA A 226 -7.38 -10.79 2.62
C ALA A 226 -8.63 -10.52 1.75
N LEU A 227 -8.53 -10.74 0.44
CA LEU A 227 -9.65 -10.62 -0.50
C LEU A 227 -10.37 -11.94 -0.79
N ALA A 228 -9.93 -13.06 -0.21
CA ALA A 228 -10.41 -14.39 -0.58
C ALA A 228 -11.95 -14.51 -0.48
N SER A 229 -12.54 -14.05 0.64
CA SER A 229 -14.00 -14.11 0.84
C SER A 229 -14.77 -13.28 -0.19
N MET A 230 -14.24 -12.14 -0.58
CA MET A 230 -14.83 -11.27 -1.59
C MET A 230 -14.74 -11.90 -2.98
N LEU A 231 -13.61 -12.51 -3.34
CA LEU A 231 -13.43 -13.23 -4.61
C LEU A 231 -14.38 -14.44 -4.69
N ASP A 232 -14.56 -15.17 -3.59
CA ASP A 232 -15.47 -16.30 -3.51
C ASP A 232 -16.95 -15.90 -3.59
N SER A 233 -17.29 -14.66 -3.27
CA SER A 233 -18.67 -14.16 -3.36
C SER A 233 -19.19 -14.08 -4.79
N ASN A 234 -18.32 -14.09 -5.80
CA ASN A 234 -18.68 -14.14 -7.21
C ASN A 234 -18.25 -15.50 -7.82
N PRO A 235 -19.20 -16.42 -8.07
CA PRO A 235 -18.87 -17.77 -8.56
C PRO A 235 -18.09 -17.78 -9.87
N MET A 236 -18.31 -16.82 -10.75
CA MET A 236 -17.59 -16.72 -12.04
C MET A 236 -16.13 -16.36 -11.82
N VAL A 237 -15.85 -15.41 -10.92
CA VAL A 237 -14.49 -14.98 -10.58
C VAL A 237 -13.78 -16.02 -9.72
N GLY A 238 -14.46 -16.51 -8.68
CA GLY A 238 -13.89 -17.49 -7.75
C GLY A 238 -13.54 -18.84 -8.38
N SER A 239 -14.21 -19.20 -9.49
CA SER A 239 -13.92 -20.44 -10.23
C SER A 239 -12.73 -20.33 -11.21
N MET A 240 -12.15 -19.15 -11.40
CA MET A 240 -10.98 -19.00 -12.25
C MET A 240 -9.73 -19.58 -11.57
N PRO A 241 -8.96 -20.47 -12.21
CA PRO A 241 -7.77 -21.10 -11.61
C PRO A 241 -6.74 -20.08 -11.09
N MET A 242 -6.59 -18.95 -11.76
CA MET A 242 -5.72 -17.86 -11.34
C MET A 242 -6.18 -17.25 -10.00
N MET A 243 -7.48 -17.07 -9.78
CA MET A 243 -8.01 -16.50 -8.54
C MET A 243 -7.75 -17.39 -7.35
N ASP A 244 -7.85 -18.72 -7.54
CA ASP A 244 -7.53 -19.68 -6.49
C ASP A 244 -6.04 -19.62 -6.10
N ALA A 245 -5.14 -19.49 -7.08
CA ALA A 245 -3.72 -19.29 -6.84
C ALA A 245 -3.43 -17.95 -6.13
N LEU A 246 -4.13 -16.87 -6.53
CA LEU A 246 -3.95 -15.55 -5.91
C LEU A 246 -4.35 -15.52 -4.43
N LYS A 247 -5.35 -16.30 -3.99
CA LYS A 247 -5.72 -16.37 -2.57
C LYS A 247 -4.57 -16.77 -1.64
N GLY A 248 -3.55 -17.45 -2.16
CA GLY A 248 -2.32 -17.79 -1.42
C GLY A 248 -1.14 -16.87 -1.70
N ALA A 249 -1.34 -15.80 -2.46
CA ALA A 249 -0.26 -14.93 -2.93
C ALA A 249 -0.16 -13.62 -2.15
N THR A 250 1.07 -13.11 -2.06
CA THR A 250 1.41 -11.77 -1.59
C THR A 250 2.31 -11.11 -2.64
N LEU A 251 1.90 -9.96 -3.16
CA LEU A 251 2.71 -9.12 -4.03
C LEU A 251 3.45 -8.09 -3.17
N ALA A 252 4.77 -8.12 -3.22
CA ALA A 252 5.65 -7.13 -2.63
C ALA A 252 6.25 -6.27 -3.74
N SER A 253 6.24 -4.96 -3.60
CA SER A 253 6.85 -4.05 -4.56
C SER A 253 7.51 -2.87 -3.89
N SER A 254 8.49 -2.29 -4.57
CA SER A 254 9.18 -1.08 -4.12
C SER A 254 9.35 -0.09 -5.26
N VAL A 255 9.46 1.17 -4.89
CA VAL A 255 9.80 2.26 -5.81
C VAL A 255 10.95 3.06 -5.20
N ASN A 256 11.99 3.27 -6.00
CA ASN A 256 13.14 4.09 -5.64
C ASN A 256 13.36 5.18 -6.70
N PHE A 257 13.44 6.42 -6.25
CA PHE A 257 13.82 7.54 -7.08
C PHE A 257 15.35 7.68 -7.08
N GLU A 258 15.95 7.44 -8.23
CA GLU A 258 17.39 7.55 -8.42
C GLU A 258 17.72 8.68 -9.41
N LYS A 259 18.99 9.05 -9.49
CA LYS A 259 19.41 10.10 -10.43
C LYS A 259 19.13 9.68 -11.87
N GLY A 260 18.18 10.35 -12.51
CA GLY A 260 17.81 10.15 -13.91
C GLY A 260 16.93 8.94 -14.20
N ARG A 261 16.49 8.20 -13.17
CA ARG A 261 15.57 7.06 -13.34
C ARG A 261 14.71 6.80 -12.12
N ILE A 262 13.60 6.12 -12.33
CA ILE A 262 12.77 5.52 -11.27
C ILE A 262 12.95 4.00 -11.39
N VAL A 263 13.31 3.36 -10.29
CA VAL A 263 13.43 1.90 -10.22
C VAL A 263 12.21 1.37 -9.50
N CYS A 264 11.51 0.42 -10.15
CA CYS A 264 10.38 -0.29 -9.58
C CYS A 264 10.69 -1.77 -9.59
N ASP A 265 10.68 -2.39 -8.42
CA ASP A 265 10.83 -3.83 -8.26
C ASP A 265 9.53 -4.43 -7.75
N ALA A 266 9.19 -5.62 -8.22
CA ALA A 266 8.02 -6.34 -7.76
C ALA A 266 8.31 -7.84 -7.73
N ALA A 267 7.89 -8.50 -6.65
CA ALA A 267 8.02 -9.93 -6.47
C ALA A 267 6.72 -10.49 -5.89
N MET A 268 6.33 -11.67 -6.35
CA MET A 268 5.20 -12.40 -5.81
C MET A 268 5.71 -13.59 -5.01
N SER A 269 5.21 -13.73 -3.80
CA SER A 269 5.44 -14.89 -2.95
C SER A 269 4.13 -15.65 -2.75
N TYR A 270 4.22 -16.95 -2.48
CA TYR A 270 3.07 -17.83 -2.34
C TYR A 270 3.14 -18.54 -1.00
N LYS A 271 1.98 -18.73 -0.36
CA LYS A 271 1.85 -19.44 0.90
C LYS A 271 2.32 -20.90 0.81
N ASP A 272 2.11 -21.53 -0.34
CA ASP A 272 2.44 -22.91 -0.59
C ASP A 272 2.84 -23.14 -2.07
N LYS A 273 3.48 -24.28 -2.31
CA LYS A 273 3.95 -24.67 -3.65
C LYS A 273 2.82 -24.96 -4.64
N GLU A 274 1.65 -25.32 -4.15
CA GLU A 274 0.49 -25.60 -5.02
C GLU A 274 -0.02 -24.29 -5.64
N SER A 275 -0.16 -23.24 -4.85
CA SER A 275 -0.54 -21.91 -5.32
C SER A 275 0.50 -21.34 -6.30
N GLU A 276 1.80 -21.51 -5.99
CA GLU A 276 2.89 -21.15 -6.89
C GLU A 276 2.79 -21.89 -8.23
N GLN A 277 2.60 -23.21 -8.21
CA GLN A 277 2.50 -24.02 -9.42
C GLN A 277 1.28 -23.65 -10.27
N LYS A 278 0.11 -23.45 -9.66
CA LYS A 278 -1.10 -22.99 -10.36
C LYS A 278 -0.85 -21.67 -11.09
N MET A 279 -0.12 -20.73 -10.47
CA MET A 279 0.21 -19.46 -11.10
C MET A 279 1.22 -19.65 -12.24
N MET A 280 2.22 -20.50 -12.05
CA MET A 280 3.19 -20.82 -13.11
C MET A 280 2.50 -21.50 -14.30
N ASP A 281 1.55 -22.41 -14.06
CA ASP A 281 0.76 -23.05 -15.10
C ASP A 281 -0.10 -22.03 -15.87
N PHE A 282 -0.70 -21.07 -15.14
CA PHE A 282 -1.45 -19.99 -15.76
C PHE A 282 -0.57 -19.12 -16.67
N TYR A 283 0.66 -18.78 -16.25
CA TYR A 283 1.62 -18.01 -17.03
C TYR A 283 2.49 -18.85 -17.96
N ALA A 284 2.18 -20.15 -18.17
CA ALA A 284 2.97 -21.04 -19.02
C ALA A 284 3.09 -20.60 -20.49
N TYR A 285 2.25 -19.67 -20.91
CA TYR A 285 2.33 -19.05 -22.25
C TYR A 285 3.36 -17.91 -22.31
N VAL A 286 3.85 -17.42 -21.20
CA VAL A 286 4.94 -16.42 -21.14
C VAL A 286 6.28 -17.15 -21.24
N LYS A 287 7.17 -16.68 -22.08
CA LYS A 287 8.52 -17.20 -22.23
C LYS A 287 9.54 -16.04 -22.26
N PRO A 288 10.82 -16.32 -22.01
CA PRO A 288 11.84 -15.29 -22.14
C PRO A 288 11.81 -14.69 -23.56
N GLN A 289 11.87 -13.36 -23.62
CA GLN A 289 12.01 -12.65 -24.88
C GLN A 289 13.48 -12.69 -25.37
N THR A 290 13.68 -12.63 -26.68
CA THR A 290 15.03 -12.61 -27.27
C THR A 290 15.57 -11.19 -27.44
N GLY A 291 14.73 -10.18 -27.36
CA GLY A 291 15.06 -8.79 -27.64
C GLY A 291 15.20 -8.43 -29.12
N ALA A 292 14.97 -9.39 -30.01
CA ALA A 292 15.16 -9.19 -31.46
C ALA A 292 14.30 -8.06 -32.02
N LEU A 293 13.12 -7.84 -31.48
CA LEU A 293 12.19 -6.79 -31.93
C LEU A 293 12.47 -5.41 -31.34
N LEU A 294 13.27 -5.30 -30.28
CA LEU A 294 13.57 -4.00 -29.66
C LEU A 294 14.26 -3.02 -30.63
N ARG A 295 14.98 -3.52 -31.64
CA ARG A 295 15.61 -2.71 -32.69
C ARG A 295 14.63 -1.92 -33.55
N TYR A 296 13.35 -2.32 -33.58
CA TYR A 296 12.32 -1.64 -34.35
C TYR A 296 11.57 -0.58 -33.54
N VAL A 297 11.82 -0.49 -32.23
CA VAL A 297 11.21 0.51 -31.35
C VAL A 297 11.72 1.90 -31.76
N PRO A 298 10.82 2.85 -32.07
CA PRO A 298 11.20 4.19 -32.51
C PRO A 298 12.00 4.94 -31.44
N ARG A 299 12.95 5.79 -31.85
CA ARG A 299 13.78 6.56 -30.92
C ARG A 299 13.01 7.58 -30.09
N ASN A 300 11.86 8.03 -30.57
CA ASN A 300 10.96 8.96 -29.85
C ASN A 300 9.90 8.22 -29.02
N THR A 301 10.13 6.96 -28.71
CA THR A 301 9.24 6.16 -27.85
C THR A 301 9.25 6.70 -26.42
N ILE A 302 8.04 6.90 -25.88
CA ILE A 302 7.80 7.31 -24.48
C ILE A 302 7.82 6.09 -23.57
N GLY A 303 7.29 4.95 -24.05
CA GLY A 303 7.26 3.69 -23.33
C GLY A 303 7.17 2.52 -24.29
N ALA A 304 7.79 1.40 -23.90
CA ALA A 304 7.69 0.14 -24.64
C ALA A 304 7.52 -1.02 -23.66
N MET A 305 6.72 -1.99 -24.06
CA MET A 305 6.56 -3.28 -23.37
C MET A 305 6.96 -4.40 -24.30
N ALA A 306 7.76 -5.32 -23.81
CA ALA A 306 8.25 -6.45 -24.60
C ALA A 306 7.95 -7.76 -23.86
N TYR A 307 7.38 -8.72 -24.57
CA TYR A 307 7.01 -10.03 -24.04
C TYR A 307 7.50 -11.14 -24.99
N GLY A 308 7.89 -12.27 -24.41
CA GLY A 308 7.98 -13.51 -25.15
C GLY A 308 6.69 -14.30 -24.93
N LEU A 309 6.00 -14.73 -25.98
CA LEU A 309 4.71 -15.39 -25.91
C LEU A 309 4.73 -16.75 -26.64
N ASN A 310 3.88 -17.66 -26.17
CA ASN A 310 3.55 -18.90 -26.84
C ASN A 310 2.03 -18.91 -27.08
N GLY A 311 1.64 -18.61 -28.30
CA GLY A 311 0.24 -18.43 -28.69
C GLY A 311 -0.61 -19.68 -28.54
N GLU A 312 -0.05 -20.87 -28.80
CA GLU A 312 -0.75 -22.14 -28.61
C GLU A 312 -1.08 -22.38 -27.13
N LYS A 313 -0.10 -22.18 -26.24
CA LYS A 313 -0.33 -22.28 -24.79
C LYS A 313 -1.29 -21.19 -24.29
N MET A 314 -1.16 -20.00 -24.82
CA MET A 314 -2.07 -18.89 -24.50
C MET A 314 -3.52 -19.24 -24.88
N TYR A 315 -3.73 -19.76 -26.08
CA TYR A 315 -5.05 -20.24 -26.51
C TYR A 315 -5.58 -21.35 -25.56
N SER A 316 -4.74 -22.31 -25.20
CA SER A 316 -5.10 -23.41 -24.28
C SER A 316 -5.54 -22.89 -22.91
N VAL A 317 -4.75 -21.98 -22.30
CA VAL A 317 -5.06 -21.39 -20.99
C VAL A 317 -6.39 -20.63 -21.05
N PHE A 318 -6.58 -19.75 -22.03
CA PHE A 318 -7.81 -18.96 -22.15
C PHE A 318 -9.02 -19.80 -22.52
N SER A 319 -8.85 -20.89 -23.29
CA SER A 319 -9.96 -21.81 -23.61
C SER A 319 -10.49 -22.55 -22.40
N ALA A 320 -9.62 -22.77 -21.38
CA ALA A 320 -10.01 -23.41 -20.12
C ALA A 320 -10.69 -22.45 -19.14
N MET A 321 -10.66 -21.14 -19.39
CA MET A 321 -11.23 -20.14 -18.48
C MET A 321 -12.75 -20.06 -18.61
N PRO A 322 -13.50 -20.05 -17.49
CA PRO A 322 -14.93 -19.82 -17.47
C PRO A 322 -15.32 -18.52 -18.18
N GLY A 323 -16.34 -18.57 -19.02
CA GLY A 323 -16.84 -17.41 -19.77
C GLY A 323 -16.13 -17.11 -21.10
N TYR A 324 -14.94 -17.67 -21.35
CA TYR A 324 -14.18 -17.43 -22.59
C TYR A 324 -14.47 -18.46 -23.69
N GLY A 325 -15.16 -19.56 -23.40
CA GLY A 325 -15.38 -20.66 -24.33
C GLY A 325 -15.99 -20.24 -25.67
N MET A 326 -16.99 -19.34 -25.66
CA MET A 326 -17.62 -18.85 -26.88
C MET A 326 -16.64 -18.01 -27.73
N LEU A 327 -15.83 -17.17 -27.11
CA LEU A 327 -14.81 -16.37 -27.79
C LEU A 327 -13.71 -17.27 -28.38
N MET A 328 -13.24 -18.24 -27.60
CA MET A 328 -12.20 -19.17 -28.01
C MET A 328 -12.66 -20.18 -29.06
N ALA A 329 -13.98 -20.47 -29.16
CA ALA A 329 -14.53 -21.29 -30.23
C ALA A 329 -14.45 -20.66 -31.63
N ASN A 330 -14.16 -19.35 -31.70
CA ASN A 330 -13.98 -18.67 -32.99
C ASN A 330 -12.60 -19.00 -33.59
N PRO A 331 -12.54 -19.62 -34.80
CA PRO A 331 -11.28 -20.01 -35.44
C PRO A 331 -10.32 -18.82 -35.68
N MET A 332 -10.86 -17.60 -35.89
CA MET A 332 -10.06 -16.41 -36.10
C MET A 332 -9.27 -16.05 -34.85
N VAL A 333 -9.84 -16.25 -33.63
CA VAL A 333 -9.15 -16.00 -32.36
C VAL A 333 -7.95 -16.93 -32.23
N LYS A 334 -8.11 -18.22 -32.60
CA LYS A 334 -6.99 -19.16 -32.58
C LYS A 334 -5.88 -18.72 -33.55
N GLN A 335 -6.23 -18.33 -34.75
CA GLN A 335 -5.24 -17.87 -35.77
C GLN A 335 -4.49 -16.62 -35.26
N VAL A 336 -5.19 -15.68 -34.63
CA VAL A 336 -4.58 -14.48 -34.06
C VAL A 336 -3.64 -14.87 -32.92
N MET A 337 -4.06 -15.76 -32.02
CA MET A 337 -3.20 -16.19 -30.92
C MET A 337 -1.97 -16.97 -31.40
N ASP A 338 -2.13 -17.85 -32.38
CA ASP A 338 -1.00 -18.60 -32.97
C ASP A 338 0.05 -17.65 -33.58
N ALA A 339 -0.36 -16.46 -34.06
CA ALA A 339 0.56 -15.44 -34.57
C ALA A 339 1.46 -14.83 -33.49
N PHE A 340 1.09 -14.94 -32.18
CA PHE A 340 1.92 -14.50 -31.06
C PHE A 340 2.89 -15.60 -30.59
N SER A 341 3.61 -16.22 -31.48
CA SER A 341 4.53 -17.35 -31.19
C SER A 341 5.99 -16.91 -31.10
N GLY A 342 6.28 -15.82 -30.44
CA GLY A 342 7.64 -15.28 -30.37
C GLY A 342 7.73 -14.04 -29.50
N ASP A 343 8.64 -13.17 -29.86
CA ASP A 343 8.72 -11.85 -29.26
C ASP A 343 7.53 -10.99 -29.70
N CYS A 344 7.00 -10.24 -28.76
CA CYS A 344 5.98 -9.22 -28.98
C CYS A 344 6.46 -7.92 -28.35
N VAL A 345 6.45 -6.82 -29.08
CA VAL A 345 6.80 -5.50 -28.57
C VAL A 345 5.69 -4.52 -28.89
N ILE A 346 5.21 -3.85 -27.86
CA ILE A 346 4.26 -2.75 -27.95
C ILE A 346 5.02 -1.47 -27.60
N SER A 347 5.03 -0.49 -28.48
CA SER A 347 5.65 0.80 -28.19
C SER A 347 4.66 1.94 -28.35
N PHE A 348 4.81 2.94 -27.49
CA PHE A 348 4.01 4.16 -27.47
C PHE A 348 4.92 5.33 -27.81
N SER A 349 4.70 5.97 -28.93
CA SER A 349 5.47 7.13 -29.36
C SER A 349 4.54 8.32 -29.59
N GLY A 350 4.93 9.46 -28.97
CA GLY A 350 4.25 10.73 -29.14
C GLY A 350 2.93 10.82 -28.37
N MET A 351 2.82 11.90 -27.59
CA MET A 351 1.54 12.48 -27.22
C MET A 351 1.36 13.71 -28.11
N THR A 352 0.25 13.81 -28.80
CA THR A 352 -0.12 15.05 -29.51
C THR A 352 -0.38 16.16 -28.48
N ALA A 353 -0.11 17.42 -28.82
CA ALA A 353 -0.23 18.55 -27.89
C ALA A 353 -1.65 18.75 -27.33
N ASP A 354 -2.64 18.19 -27.99
CA ASP A 354 -4.06 18.18 -27.62
C ASP A 354 -4.48 16.94 -26.80
N GLY A 355 -3.51 16.08 -26.41
CA GLY A 355 -3.75 14.93 -25.54
C GLY A 355 -4.52 13.77 -26.18
N GLN A 356 -4.72 13.79 -27.50
CA GLN A 356 -5.44 12.76 -28.22
C GLN A 356 -4.47 11.67 -28.70
N TYR A 357 -4.57 10.50 -28.09
CA TYR A 357 -4.05 9.18 -28.45
C TYR A 357 -2.53 9.05 -28.70
N PRO A 358 -1.82 8.28 -27.87
CA PRO A 358 -0.48 7.86 -28.21
C PRO A 358 -0.49 6.98 -29.47
N VAL A 359 0.48 7.19 -30.36
CA VAL A 359 0.72 6.24 -31.47
C VAL A 359 1.22 4.94 -30.86
N CYS A 360 0.42 3.87 -31.00
CA CYS A 360 0.77 2.53 -30.53
C CYS A 360 1.22 1.69 -31.74
N LEU A 361 2.41 1.10 -31.64
CA LEU A 361 2.94 0.17 -32.62
C LEU A 361 3.11 -1.20 -31.98
N LEU A 362 2.56 -2.23 -32.61
CA LEU A 362 2.69 -3.62 -32.20
C LEU A 362 3.56 -4.37 -33.20
N TYR A 363 4.62 -4.99 -32.73
CA TYR A 363 5.48 -5.88 -33.49
C TYR A 363 5.36 -7.30 -32.93
N THR A 364 5.25 -8.29 -33.81
CA THR A 364 5.23 -9.72 -33.47
C THR A 364 6.23 -10.46 -34.37
N SER A 365 6.79 -11.56 -33.87
CA SER A 365 7.67 -12.46 -34.63
C SER A 365 7.06 -13.84 -34.73
#